data_1b216c9766adfa8ac84c5c8dd4ea4411
#
_entry.id   1b216c9766adfa8ac84c5c8dd4ea4411
#
_cell.length_a   1.000
_cell.length_b   1.000
_cell.length_c   1.000
_cell.angle_alpha   90.00
_cell.angle_beta   90.00
_cell.angle_gamma   90.00
#
_symmetry.space_group_name_H-M   'P 1'
#
loop_
_entity.id
_entity.type
_entity.pdbx_description
1 polymer ?
#
loop_
_entity_poly.entity_id
_entity_poly.type
_entity_poly.pdbx_seq_one_letter_code
_entity_poly.pdbx_strand_id
1 'polypeptide(L)'
;MAVNPFELFKQFGNLQERMNELQGRLARITAVGSAGGGMVQVELNGHLEATRVTVAPEAVDPVDLPMLQDLLRAALSDALVKVKEKIREEVSSLTGGLPIPPGFMGM
;
A
#
# COMPACT_ATOMS: atom_id res chain seq x y z
N MET A 1 -41.17 2.76 7.31
CA MET A 1 -40.64 1.42 7.15
C MET A 1 -39.93 1.00 8.44
N ALA A 2 -40.41 -0.02 9.06
CA ALA A 2 -39.79 -0.51 10.29
C ALA A 2 -38.50 -1.25 9.93
N VAL A 3 -37.38 -0.77 10.39
CA VAL A 3 -36.10 -1.45 10.22
C VAL A 3 -36.00 -2.52 11.31
N ASN A 4 -35.86 -3.77 10.89
CA ASN A 4 -35.70 -4.87 11.82
C ASN A 4 -34.30 -4.79 12.46
N PRO A 5 -34.19 -4.63 13.79
CA PRO A 5 -32.88 -4.57 14.45
C PRO A 5 -32.02 -5.80 14.16
N PHE A 6 -32.64 -6.95 13.96
CA PHE A 6 -31.94 -8.19 13.67
C PHE A 6 -31.25 -8.14 12.30
N GLU A 7 -31.92 -7.54 11.32
CA GLU A 7 -31.32 -7.35 9.98
C GLU A 7 -30.17 -6.35 10.00
N LEU A 8 -30.30 -5.30 10.82
CA LEU A 8 -29.20 -4.34 11.01
C LEU A 8 -27.97 -5.03 11.58
N PHE A 9 -28.16 -5.91 12.56
CA PHE A 9 -27.04 -6.67 13.12
C PHE A 9 -26.40 -7.58 12.08
N LYS A 10 -27.18 -8.23 11.23
CA LYS A 10 -26.65 -9.06 10.15
C LYS A 10 -25.84 -8.25 9.15
N GLN A 11 -26.37 -7.09 8.74
CA GLN A 11 -25.68 -6.21 7.80
C GLN A 11 -24.39 -5.68 8.40
N PHE A 12 -24.40 -5.32 9.68
CA PHE A 12 -23.22 -4.83 10.38
C PHE A 12 -22.17 -5.93 10.48
N GLY A 13 -22.54 -7.15 10.80
CA GLY A 13 -21.63 -8.29 10.84
C GLY A 13 -21.00 -8.59 9.49
N ASN A 14 -21.81 -8.54 8.42
CA ASN A 14 -21.30 -8.73 7.06
C ASN A 14 -20.33 -7.64 6.65
N LEU A 15 -20.61 -6.40 7.03
CA LEU A 15 -19.72 -5.28 6.75
C LEU A 15 -18.39 -5.45 7.47
N GLN A 16 -18.44 -5.90 8.73
CA GLN A 16 -17.22 -6.14 9.49
C GLN A 16 -16.38 -7.27 8.89
N GLU A 17 -17.01 -8.34 8.42
CA GLU A 17 -16.34 -9.43 7.74
C GLU A 17 -15.66 -8.95 6.47
N ARG A 18 -16.33 -8.10 5.68
CA ARG A 18 -15.76 -7.52 4.46
C ARG A 18 -14.58 -6.63 4.78
N MET A 19 -14.67 -5.85 5.86
CA MET A 19 -13.56 -5.01 6.30
C MET A 19 -12.35 -5.85 6.71
N ASN A 20 -12.58 -6.92 7.45
CA ASN A 20 -11.51 -7.84 7.85
C ASN A 20 -10.88 -8.52 6.64
N GLU A 21 -11.69 -8.92 5.67
CA GLU A 21 -11.21 -9.51 4.43
C GLU A 21 -10.36 -8.52 3.64
N LEU A 22 -10.81 -7.26 3.55
CA LEU A 22 -10.05 -6.21 2.87
C LEU A 22 -8.70 -6.00 3.55
N GLN A 23 -8.66 -5.91 4.88
CA GLN A 23 -7.41 -5.76 5.61
C GLN A 23 -6.46 -6.92 5.36
N GLY A 24 -6.97 -8.14 5.31
CA GLY A 24 -6.18 -9.31 4.98
C GLY A 24 -5.61 -9.26 3.57
N ARG A 25 -6.38 -8.78 2.61
CA ARG A 25 -5.94 -8.62 1.23
C ARG A 25 -4.89 -7.53 1.11
N LEU A 26 -5.08 -6.40 1.80
CA LEU A 26 -4.10 -5.32 1.82
C LEU A 26 -2.76 -5.77 2.40
N ALA A 27 -2.78 -6.60 3.43
CA ALA A 27 -1.56 -7.13 4.04
C ALA A 27 -0.75 -7.98 3.07
N ARG A 28 -1.39 -8.60 2.07
CA ARG A 28 -0.72 -9.44 1.07
C ARG A 28 -0.23 -8.67 -0.15
N ILE A 29 -0.69 -7.44 -0.32
CA ILE A 29 -0.21 -6.58 -1.39
C ILE A 29 1.22 -6.16 -1.05
N THR A 30 2.13 -6.35 -2.01
CA THR A 30 3.50 -5.85 -1.88
C THR A 30 3.90 -5.15 -3.17
N ALA A 31 4.75 -4.15 -3.04
CA ALA A 31 5.32 -3.45 -4.17
C ALA A 31 6.76 -3.07 -3.85
N VAL A 32 7.62 -3.19 -4.85
CA VAL A 32 9.04 -2.85 -4.72
C VAL A 32 9.32 -1.62 -5.57
N GLY A 33 9.80 -0.57 -4.92
CA GLY A 33 10.33 0.59 -5.60
C GLY A 33 11.84 0.51 -5.67
N SER A 34 12.43 1.10 -6.69
CA SER A 34 13.87 1.07 -6.89
C SER A 34 14.40 2.40 -7.40
N ALA A 35 15.68 2.62 -7.16
CA ALA A 35 16.41 3.78 -7.68
C ALA A 35 17.84 3.38 -7.97
N GLY A 36 18.50 4.15 -8.83
CA GLY A 36 19.91 3.93 -9.18
C GLY A 36 20.14 2.61 -9.90
N GLY A 37 19.23 2.22 -10.80
CA GLY A 37 19.37 0.97 -11.53
C GLY A 37 19.20 -0.27 -10.63
N GLY A 38 18.47 -0.15 -9.54
CA GLY A 38 18.24 -1.24 -8.61
C GLY A 38 19.22 -1.31 -7.44
N MET A 39 20.12 -0.33 -7.33
CA MET A 39 21.06 -0.29 -6.20
C MET A 39 20.37 -0.09 -4.87
N VAL A 40 19.24 0.61 -4.86
CA VAL A 40 18.42 0.78 -3.66
C VAL A 40 17.01 0.33 -3.99
N GLN A 41 16.46 -0.53 -3.15
CA GLN A 41 15.11 -1.03 -3.29
C GLN A 41 14.37 -0.91 -1.96
N VAL A 42 13.09 -0.55 -2.02
CA VAL A 42 12.20 -0.48 -0.85
C VAL A 42 10.96 -1.29 -1.17
N GLU A 43 10.60 -2.20 -0.27
CA GLU A 43 9.36 -2.96 -0.38
C GLU A 43 8.35 -2.43 0.62
N LEU A 44 7.14 -2.16 0.14
CA LEU A 44 6.01 -1.73 0.97
C LEU A 44 4.86 -2.73 0.83
N ASN A 45 4.07 -2.86 1.90
CA ASN A 45 2.83 -3.61 1.84
C ASN A 45 1.63 -2.68 1.65
N GLY A 46 0.43 -3.26 1.56
CA GLY A 46 -0.81 -2.49 1.36
C GLY A 46 -1.23 -1.64 2.55
N HIS A 47 -0.60 -1.83 3.70
CA HIS A 47 -0.77 -0.95 4.87
C HIS A 47 0.25 0.20 4.88
N LEU A 48 1.01 0.36 3.80
CA LEU A 48 2.05 1.37 3.64
C LEU A 48 3.17 1.22 4.67
N GLU A 49 3.44 -0.01 5.06
CA GLU A 49 4.57 -0.33 5.94
C GLU A 49 5.76 -0.78 5.09
N ALA A 50 6.95 -0.30 5.45
CA ALA A 50 8.17 -0.76 4.81
C ALA A 50 8.53 -2.14 5.37
N THR A 51 8.51 -3.14 4.51
CA THR A 51 8.78 -4.53 4.90
C THR A 51 10.21 -4.94 4.63
N ARG A 52 10.89 -4.23 3.72
CA ARG A 52 12.28 -4.51 3.38
C ARG A 52 12.92 -3.29 2.75
N VAL A 53 14.18 -3.06 3.09
CA VAL A 53 15.03 -2.08 2.40
C VAL A 53 16.32 -2.80 2.03
N THR A 54 16.68 -2.73 0.76
CA THR A 54 17.90 -3.34 0.24
C THR A 54 18.79 -2.24 -0.34
N VAL A 55 20.03 -2.21 0.08
CA VAL A 55 21.03 -1.23 -0.39
C VAL A 55 22.24 -2.00 -0.87
N ALA A 56 22.56 -1.86 -2.16
CA ALA A 56 23.77 -2.47 -2.70
C ALA A 56 25.01 -1.74 -2.15
N PRO A 57 26.11 -2.47 -1.90
CA PRO A 57 27.33 -1.84 -1.38
C PRO A 57 27.83 -0.69 -2.26
N GLU A 58 27.63 -0.77 -3.57
CA GLU A 58 28.05 0.24 -4.53
C GLU A 58 27.34 1.58 -4.32
N ALA A 59 26.17 1.57 -3.67
CA ALA A 59 25.43 2.79 -3.37
C ALA A 59 25.94 3.51 -2.13
N VAL A 60 26.80 2.85 -1.35
CA VAL A 60 27.29 3.39 -0.09
C VAL A 60 28.68 4.01 -0.31
N ASP A 61 28.71 5.33 -0.42
CA ASP A 61 29.95 6.09 -0.53
C ASP A 61 30.01 7.05 0.65
N PRO A 62 30.95 6.83 1.61
CA PRO A 62 31.04 7.71 2.79
C PRO A 62 31.36 9.17 2.45
N VAL A 63 31.91 9.41 1.26
CA VAL A 63 32.24 10.77 0.79
C VAL A 63 31.01 11.44 0.18
N ASP A 64 30.02 10.67 -0.28
CA ASP A 64 28.83 11.20 -0.92
C ASP A 64 27.55 10.62 -0.30
N LEU A 65 27.32 10.91 0.97
CA LEU A 65 26.08 10.50 1.65
C LEU A 65 24.82 11.10 1.02
N PRO A 66 24.82 12.36 0.53
CA PRO A 66 23.64 12.90 -0.15
C PRO A 66 23.16 12.06 -1.32
N MET A 67 24.05 11.42 -2.07
CA MET A 67 23.66 10.50 -3.14
C MET A 67 22.82 9.34 -2.60
N LEU A 68 23.27 8.71 -1.52
CA LEU A 68 22.53 7.60 -0.90
C LEU A 68 21.17 8.07 -0.38
N GLN A 69 21.12 9.24 0.23
CA GLN A 69 19.87 9.81 0.73
C GLN A 69 18.88 10.04 -0.41
N ASP A 70 19.34 10.56 -1.53
CA ASP A 70 18.50 10.77 -2.72
C ASP A 70 18.01 9.46 -3.31
N LEU A 71 18.85 8.44 -3.35
CA LEU A 71 18.47 7.13 -3.85
C LEU A 71 17.40 6.48 -2.95
N LEU A 72 17.56 6.58 -1.62
CA LEU A 72 16.57 6.08 -0.68
C LEU A 72 15.23 6.79 -0.85
N ARG A 73 15.26 8.11 -0.95
CA ARG A 73 14.04 8.90 -1.17
C ARG A 73 13.35 8.50 -2.47
N ALA A 74 14.11 8.38 -3.54
CA ALA A 74 13.57 8.03 -4.85
C ALA A 74 12.98 6.62 -4.86
N ALA A 75 13.66 5.65 -4.24
CA ALA A 75 13.17 4.28 -4.15
C ALA A 75 11.89 4.20 -3.33
N LEU A 76 11.82 4.93 -2.22
CA LEU A 76 10.62 4.97 -1.39
C LEU A 76 9.45 5.62 -2.16
N SER A 77 9.70 6.72 -2.87
CA SER A 77 8.67 7.38 -3.67
C SER A 77 8.14 6.45 -4.77
N ASP A 78 9.03 5.72 -5.43
CA ASP A 78 8.66 4.75 -6.45
C ASP A 78 7.81 3.62 -5.86
N ALA A 79 8.19 3.11 -4.69
CA ALA A 79 7.43 2.08 -3.99
C ALA A 79 6.02 2.57 -3.60
N LEU A 80 5.91 3.82 -3.13
CA LEU A 80 4.63 4.41 -2.77
C LEU A 80 3.70 4.52 -3.97
N VAL A 81 4.20 4.97 -5.10
CA VAL A 81 3.40 5.05 -6.33
C VAL A 81 2.88 3.66 -6.72
N LYS A 82 3.75 2.67 -6.69
CA LYS A 82 3.41 1.30 -7.10
C LYS A 82 2.43 0.63 -6.13
N VAL A 83 2.63 0.78 -4.83
CA VAL A 83 1.73 0.16 -3.85
C VAL A 83 0.36 0.80 -3.86
N LYS A 84 0.29 2.13 -4.03
CA LYS A 84 -0.99 2.83 -4.13
C LYS A 84 -1.80 2.36 -5.34
N GLU A 85 -1.14 2.12 -6.45
CA GLU A 85 -1.78 1.58 -7.65
C GLU A 85 -2.36 0.19 -7.38
N LYS A 86 -1.61 -0.68 -6.73
CA LYS A 86 -2.08 -2.02 -6.37
C LYS A 86 -3.24 -1.97 -5.38
N ILE A 87 -3.20 -1.09 -4.40
CA ILE A 87 -4.30 -0.89 -3.46
C ILE A 87 -5.56 -0.45 -4.20
N ARG A 88 -5.41 0.50 -5.12
CA ARG A 88 -6.53 0.99 -5.92
C ARG A 88 -7.17 -0.13 -6.74
N GLU A 89 -6.36 -0.96 -7.37
CA GLU A 89 -6.84 -2.11 -8.13
C GLU A 89 -7.60 -3.10 -7.25
N GLU A 90 -7.08 -3.38 -6.07
CA GLU A 90 -7.70 -4.32 -5.13
C GLU A 90 -9.05 -3.78 -4.63
N VAL A 91 -9.10 -2.51 -4.24
CA VAL A 91 -10.35 -1.87 -3.79
C VAL A 91 -11.36 -1.80 -4.93
N SER A 92 -10.92 -1.49 -6.13
CA SER A 92 -11.79 -1.47 -7.31
C SER A 92 -12.39 -2.84 -7.58
N SER A 93 -11.62 -3.89 -7.43
CA SER A 93 -12.10 -5.26 -7.56
C SER A 93 -13.20 -5.58 -6.55
N LEU A 94 -13.03 -5.14 -5.29
CA LEU A 94 -14.02 -5.38 -4.23
C LEU A 94 -15.29 -4.55 -4.42
N THR A 95 -15.19 -3.37 -4.98
CA THR A 95 -16.35 -2.49 -5.21
C THR A 95 -17.04 -2.76 -6.54
N GLY A 96 -16.58 -3.75 -7.31
CA GLY A 96 -17.15 -4.06 -8.62
C GLY A 96 -16.91 -2.96 -9.64
N GLY A 97 -15.86 -2.17 -9.49
CA GLY A 97 -15.54 -1.07 -10.40
C GLY A 97 -16.23 0.24 -10.05
N LEU A 98 -16.92 0.32 -8.93
CA LEU A 98 -17.55 1.57 -8.50
C LEU A 98 -16.47 2.60 -8.15
N PRO A 99 -16.75 3.90 -8.41
CA PRO A 99 -15.77 4.95 -8.09
C PRO A 99 -15.42 4.98 -6.60
N ILE A 100 -14.14 5.14 -6.33
CA ILE A 100 -13.66 5.30 -4.95
C ILE A 100 -13.75 6.79 -4.60
N PRO A 101 -14.37 7.15 -3.46
CA PRO A 101 -14.45 8.56 -3.06
C PRO A 101 -13.05 9.16 -2.88
N PRO A 102 -12.86 10.44 -3.27
CA PRO A 102 -11.61 11.15 -2.97
C PRO A 102 -11.34 11.13 -1.47
N GLY A 103 -10.11 10.88 -1.09
CA GLY A 103 -9.73 10.81 0.31
C GLY A 103 -9.94 9.46 0.97
N PHE A 104 -10.55 8.49 0.29
CA PHE A 104 -10.69 7.13 0.81
C PHE A 104 -9.31 6.51 1.11
N MET A 105 -8.34 6.82 0.28
CA MET A 105 -6.97 6.33 0.43
C MET A 105 -6.17 7.09 1.49
N GLY A 106 -6.69 8.20 2.03
CA GLY A 106 -6.06 8.95 3.11
C GLY A 106 -4.74 9.62 2.76
N MET A 107 -4.51 9.86 1.49
CA MET A 107 -3.18 10.26 1.03
C MET A 107 -3.22 11.47 0.12
#